data_b942b12b72a8cbd30a5c4646f961ad4f
#
_entry.id   b942b12b72a8cbd30a5c4646f961ad4f
#
_cell.length_a   1.000
_cell.length_b   1.000
_cell.length_c   1.000
_cell.angle_alpha   90.00
_cell.angle_beta   90.00
_cell.angle_gamma   90.00
#
_symmetry.space_group_name_H-M   'P 1'
#
loop_
_entity.id
_entity.type
_entity.pdbx_description
1 polymer ?
#
loop_
_entity_poly.entity_id
_entity_poly.type
_entity_poly.pdbx_seq_one_letter_code
_entity_poly.pdbx_strand_id
1 'polypeptide(L)'
;MKIKAVIFDIGQTLVYYPIPLNWSKLYRPAFESIAEKHKLNITENEYTHIGEVLAKYNTRINPREIEVSSNTIFNEILSGTNISLEYLDVIKKDFYSFFRNDIQIYKDAAETLQEIKSRNILIGTLSDVAYGMDNSYALEDIKPLLKYIDIPFTSNDAGYRKPSGKGLEILSDKMNVLTSEMVFVGDEKKDIECAINAGTISVLINRDNEEKKYGQNYAIRELKELVTIIG
;
A
#
# COMPACT_ATOMS: atom_id res chain seq x y z
N MET A 1 -12.38 -26.57 -3.66
CA MET A 1 -10.97 -26.19 -3.81
C MET A 1 -10.50 -25.75 -2.41
N LYS A 2 -9.34 -26.20 -1.95
CA LYS A 2 -8.85 -25.86 -0.60
C LYS A 2 -8.00 -24.58 -0.69
N ILE A 3 -8.36 -23.56 0.07
CA ILE A 3 -7.57 -22.32 0.17
C ILE A 3 -6.31 -22.60 1.00
N LYS A 4 -5.16 -22.15 0.51
CA LYS A 4 -3.85 -22.32 1.14
C LYS A 4 -3.21 -21.01 1.55
N ALA A 5 -3.60 -19.88 0.93
CA ALA A 5 -3.10 -18.57 1.28
C ALA A 5 -4.18 -17.50 1.20
N VAL A 6 -4.07 -16.50 2.06
CA VAL A 6 -4.86 -15.26 2.02
C VAL A 6 -3.92 -14.08 1.96
N ILE A 7 -4.11 -13.25 0.96
CA ILE A 7 -3.34 -12.02 0.75
C ILE A 7 -4.24 -10.83 1.05
N PHE A 8 -3.73 -9.85 1.76
CA PHE A 8 -4.47 -8.64 2.13
C PHE A 8 -3.84 -7.40 1.49
N ASP A 9 -4.67 -6.50 0.97
CA ASP A 9 -4.27 -5.11 0.93
C ASP A 9 -4.14 -4.56 2.35
N ILE A 10 -3.46 -3.42 2.52
CA ILE A 10 -3.20 -2.82 3.83
C ILE A 10 -4.19 -1.69 4.12
N GLY A 11 -4.17 -0.64 3.29
CA GLY A 11 -5.00 0.55 3.49
C GLY A 11 -6.49 0.27 3.38
N GLN A 12 -7.31 0.78 4.29
CA GLN A 12 -8.77 0.57 4.33
C GLN A 12 -9.21 -0.92 4.38
N THR A 13 -8.24 -1.84 4.41
CA THR A 13 -8.44 -3.29 4.56
C THR A 13 -8.04 -3.76 5.96
N LEU A 14 -6.77 -3.65 6.33
CA LEU A 14 -6.24 -3.98 7.66
C LEU A 14 -6.14 -2.77 8.60
N VAL A 15 -5.88 -1.59 8.02
CA VAL A 15 -5.79 -0.31 8.72
C VAL A 15 -6.69 0.73 8.06
N TYR A 16 -7.04 1.79 8.80
CA TYR A 16 -7.75 2.94 8.26
C TYR A 16 -7.12 4.25 8.72
N TYR A 17 -7.41 5.29 7.95
CA TYR A 17 -6.95 6.65 8.21
C TYR A 17 -8.17 7.48 8.63
N PRO A 18 -8.33 7.85 9.91
CA PRO A 18 -9.47 8.63 10.40
C PRO A 18 -9.61 9.97 9.67
N ILE A 19 -8.49 10.57 9.30
CA ILE A 19 -8.44 11.79 8.51
C ILE A 19 -7.96 11.43 7.09
N PRO A 20 -8.81 11.58 6.06
CA PRO A 20 -8.39 11.33 4.68
C PRO A 20 -7.24 12.24 4.26
N LEU A 21 -6.13 11.65 3.84
CA LEU A 21 -4.95 12.38 3.40
C LEU A 21 -5.11 12.83 1.94
N ASN A 22 -5.18 14.13 1.72
CA ASN A 22 -5.04 14.70 0.39
C ASN A 22 -3.58 15.06 0.12
N TRP A 23 -2.82 14.08 -0.33
CA TRP A 23 -1.38 14.21 -0.60
C TRP A 23 -1.06 15.41 -1.48
N SER A 24 -1.82 15.64 -2.57
CA SER A 24 -1.54 16.72 -3.51
C SER A 24 -1.61 18.11 -2.88
N LYS A 25 -2.49 18.32 -1.91
CA LYS A 25 -2.59 19.59 -1.18
C LYS A 25 -1.51 19.76 -0.11
N LEU A 26 -0.81 18.68 0.21
CA LEU A 26 0.15 18.63 1.33
C LEU A 26 1.62 18.56 0.87
N TYR A 27 1.90 18.55 -0.45
CA TYR A 27 3.29 18.52 -0.94
C TYR A 27 4.09 19.71 -0.42
N ARG A 28 3.56 20.92 -0.60
CA ARG A 28 4.23 22.14 -0.13
C ARG A 28 4.35 22.16 1.40
N PRO A 29 3.30 21.97 2.21
CA PRO A 29 3.42 21.89 3.66
C PRO A 29 4.45 20.87 4.15
N ALA A 30 4.54 19.70 3.50
CA ALA A 30 5.53 18.69 3.86
C ALA A 30 6.97 19.21 3.64
N PHE A 31 7.25 19.83 2.51
CA PHE A 31 8.58 20.38 2.23
C PHE A 31 8.89 21.66 3.00
N GLU A 32 7.90 22.47 3.37
CA GLU A 32 8.08 23.58 4.30
C GLU A 32 8.50 23.08 5.69
N SER A 33 7.85 22.01 6.19
CA SER A 33 8.24 21.37 7.46
C SER A 33 9.66 20.78 7.40
N ILE A 34 10.04 20.16 6.27
CA ILE A 34 11.39 19.64 6.05
C ILE A 34 12.41 20.79 6.01
N ALA A 35 12.10 21.87 5.29
CA ALA A 35 12.96 23.04 5.16
C ALA A 35 13.22 23.70 6.52
N GLU A 36 12.18 23.89 7.33
CA GLU A 36 12.30 24.41 8.69
C GLU A 36 13.19 23.54 9.57
N LYS A 37 12.91 22.23 9.59
CA LYS A 37 13.62 21.24 10.41
C LYS A 37 15.12 21.18 10.12
N HIS A 38 15.49 21.24 8.83
CA HIS A 38 16.87 21.10 8.36
C HIS A 38 17.53 22.43 8.00
N LYS A 39 16.83 23.55 8.22
CA LYS A 39 17.31 24.92 7.89
C LYS A 39 17.72 25.05 6.42
N LEU A 40 16.92 24.42 5.54
CA LEU A 40 17.11 24.51 4.09
C LEU A 40 16.44 25.77 3.55
N ASN A 41 17.09 26.43 2.59
CA ASN A 41 16.51 27.58 1.90
C ASN A 41 15.97 27.12 0.55
N ILE A 42 14.65 26.89 0.47
CA ILE A 42 13.94 26.44 -0.74
C ILE A 42 13.22 27.65 -1.34
N THR A 43 13.53 27.97 -2.58
CA THR A 43 12.91 29.08 -3.33
C THR A 43 11.52 28.70 -3.86
N GLU A 44 10.72 29.69 -4.26
CA GLU A 44 9.39 29.45 -4.85
C GLU A 44 9.45 28.59 -6.12
N ASN A 45 10.47 28.78 -6.95
CA ASN A 45 10.67 27.96 -8.16
C ASN A 45 10.97 26.50 -7.81
N GLU A 46 11.76 26.27 -6.76
CA GLU A 46 12.06 24.92 -6.28
C GLU A 46 10.84 24.25 -5.66
N TYR A 47 10.02 24.97 -4.89
CA TYR A 47 8.72 24.44 -4.42
C TYR A 47 7.81 24.06 -5.57
N THR A 48 7.79 24.85 -6.64
CA THR A 48 7.00 24.55 -7.85
C THR A 48 7.52 23.27 -8.50
N HIS A 49 8.82 23.14 -8.71
CA HIS A 49 9.45 21.93 -9.25
C HIS A 49 9.16 20.68 -8.40
N ILE A 50 9.31 20.78 -7.08
CA ILE A 50 8.98 19.68 -6.14
C ILE A 50 7.54 19.23 -6.33
N GLY A 51 6.61 20.19 -6.39
CA GLY A 51 5.18 19.91 -6.60
C GLY A 51 4.90 19.21 -7.93
N GLU A 52 5.54 19.64 -9.02
CA GLU A 52 5.41 19.06 -10.37
C GLU A 52 5.94 17.61 -10.41
N VAL A 53 7.10 17.35 -9.82
CA VAL A 53 7.67 16.00 -9.75
C VAL A 53 6.76 15.09 -8.92
N LEU A 54 6.29 15.54 -7.75
CA LEU A 54 5.37 14.74 -6.94
C LEU A 54 4.03 14.49 -7.67
N ALA A 55 3.50 15.48 -8.38
CA ALA A 55 2.29 15.30 -9.20
C ALA A 55 2.50 14.28 -10.33
N LYS A 56 3.66 14.32 -11.00
CA LYS A 56 4.06 13.35 -12.04
C LYS A 56 4.01 11.91 -11.50
N TYR A 57 4.47 11.69 -10.27
CA TYR A 57 4.53 10.36 -9.66
C TYR A 57 3.29 10.00 -8.83
N ASN A 58 2.30 10.88 -8.72
CA ASN A 58 1.05 10.59 -8.06
C ASN A 58 0.18 9.65 -8.92
N THR A 59 0.02 8.41 -8.48
CA THR A 59 -0.73 7.38 -9.20
C THR A 59 -2.25 7.60 -9.24
N ARG A 60 -2.78 8.49 -8.44
CA ARG A 60 -4.18 8.95 -8.53
C ARG A 60 -4.38 9.93 -9.71
N ILE A 61 -3.32 10.62 -10.14
CA ILE A 61 -3.30 11.57 -11.27
C ILE A 61 -2.77 10.88 -12.52
N ASN A 62 -1.65 10.18 -12.38
CA ASN A 62 -0.93 9.50 -13.46
C ASN A 62 -0.79 8.00 -13.14
N PRO A 63 -1.84 7.19 -13.41
CA PRO A 63 -1.81 5.75 -13.15
C PRO A 63 -0.66 5.06 -13.90
N ARG A 64 -0.02 4.09 -13.26
CA ARG A 64 1.04 3.26 -13.85
C ARG A 64 1.02 1.86 -13.23
N GLU A 65 1.47 0.88 -14.01
CA GLU A 65 1.58 -0.52 -13.54
C GLU A 65 2.98 -0.85 -13.00
N ILE A 66 4.01 -0.16 -13.45
CA ILE A 66 5.39 -0.36 -12.98
C ILE A 66 5.62 0.51 -11.77
N GLU A 67 6.17 -0.08 -10.71
CA GLU A 67 6.55 0.68 -9.53
C GLU A 67 7.83 1.48 -9.79
N VAL A 68 7.92 2.65 -9.17
CA VAL A 68 9.08 3.54 -9.26
C VAL A 68 9.64 3.74 -7.87
N SER A 69 10.93 3.45 -7.69
CA SER A 69 11.58 3.53 -6.38
C SER A 69 11.58 4.95 -5.81
N SER A 70 11.57 5.04 -4.48
CA SER A 70 11.71 6.31 -3.77
C SER A 70 12.97 7.06 -4.19
N ASN A 71 14.08 6.36 -4.39
CA ASN A 71 15.33 6.98 -4.81
C ASN A 71 15.20 7.65 -6.19
N THR A 72 14.53 7.03 -7.15
CA THR A 72 14.29 7.64 -8.47
C THR A 72 13.49 8.92 -8.32
N ILE A 73 12.40 8.89 -7.55
CA ILE A 73 11.51 10.04 -7.38
C ILE A 73 12.23 11.18 -6.65
N PHE A 74 12.87 10.90 -5.52
CA PHE A 74 13.51 11.93 -4.71
C PHE A 74 14.82 12.45 -5.32
N ASN A 75 15.56 11.63 -6.10
CA ASN A 75 16.67 12.15 -6.91
C ASN A 75 16.19 13.16 -7.96
N GLU A 76 15.03 12.90 -8.62
CA GLU A 76 14.45 13.86 -9.56
C GLU A 76 14.02 15.14 -8.85
N ILE A 77 13.40 15.04 -7.67
CA ILE A 77 13.08 16.20 -6.84
C ILE A 77 14.33 17.03 -6.53
N LEU A 78 15.38 16.39 -6.00
CA LEU A 78 16.57 17.11 -5.54
C LEU A 78 17.39 17.68 -6.71
N SER A 79 17.38 17.05 -7.89
CA SER A 79 18.09 17.53 -9.07
C SER A 79 17.63 18.90 -9.57
N GLY A 80 16.40 19.30 -9.25
CA GLY A 80 15.85 20.63 -9.58
C GLY A 80 15.91 21.62 -8.43
N THR A 81 16.70 21.34 -7.38
CA THR A 81 16.84 22.21 -6.20
C THR A 81 18.31 22.42 -5.85
N ASN A 82 18.58 23.38 -4.97
CA ASN A 82 19.91 23.62 -4.38
C ASN A 82 20.21 22.68 -3.20
N ILE A 83 19.34 21.71 -2.92
CA ILE A 83 19.53 20.78 -1.80
C ILE A 83 20.55 19.71 -2.19
N SER A 84 21.58 19.52 -1.37
CA SER A 84 22.58 18.47 -1.59
C SER A 84 21.95 17.07 -1.54
N LEU A 85 22.43 16.16 -2.41
CA LEU A 85 22.01 14.76 -2.44
C LEU A 85 22.28 14.00 -1.12
N GLU A 86 23.17 14.51 -0.27
CA GLU A 86 23.42 13.93 1.06
C GLU A 86 22.17 13.98 1.97
N TYR A 87 21.20 14.87 1.68
CA TYR A 87 19.93 14.95 2.38
C TYR A 87 18.88 13.95 1.88
N LEU A 88 19.16 13.16 0.83
CA LEU A 88 18.17 12.27 0.19
C LEU A 88 17.40 11.40 1.20
N ASP A 89 18.12 10.64 2.03
CA ASP A 89 17.49 9.68 2.94
C ASP A 89 16.73 10.37 4.08
N VAL A 90 17.24 11.49 4.55
CA VAL A 90 16.59 12.26 5.61
C VAL A 90 15.32 12.95 5.11
N ILE A 91 15.34 13.47 3.88
CA ILE A 91 14.16 14.07 3.24
C ILE A 91 13.09 13.00 2.96
N LYS A 92 13.45 11.85 2.42
CA LYS A 92 12.52 10.72 2.26
C LYS A 92 11.85 10.37 3.57
N LYS A 93 12.65 10.16 4.62
CA LYS A 93 12.16 9.85 5.97
C LYS A 93 11.16 10.88 6.48
N ASP A 94 11.50 12.15 6.42
CA ASP A 94 10.67 13.22 6.95
C ASP A 94 9.41 13.43 6.09
N PHE A 95 9.53 13.29 4.77
CA PHE A 95 8.37 13.31 3.87
C PHE A 95 7.36 12.22 4.22
N TYR A 96 7.78 10.96 4.31
CA TYR A 96 6.85 9.87 4.65
C TYR A 96 6.30 10.01 6.07
N SER A 97 7.12 10.47 7.01
CA SER A 97 6.68 10.70 8.39
C SER A 97 5.62 11.79 8.49
N PHE A 98 5.68 12.82 7.64
CA PHE A 98 4.71 13.91 7.60
C PHE A 98 3.29 13.41 7.29
N PHE A 99 3.16 12.37 6.48
CA PHE A 99 1.88 11.79 6.08
C PHE A 99 1.38 10.66 7.00
N ARG A 100 2.13 10.29 8.04
CA ARG A 100 1.77 9.21 8.97
C ARG A 100 1.11 9.77 10.22
N ASN A 101 -0.18 10.11 10.12
CA ASN A 101 -0.97 10.62 11.22
C ASN A 101 -2.14 9.68 11.54
N ASP A 102 -2.27 9.30 12.82
CA ASP A 102 -3.41 8.58 13.41
C ASP A 102 -3.88 7.33 12.67
N ILE A 103 -2.94 6.53 12.17
CA ILE A 103 -3.27 5.26 11.53
C ILE A 103 -3.83 4.31 12.58
N GLN A 104 -5.00 3.74 12.29
CA GLN A 104 -5.70 2.83 13.20
C GLN A 104 -5.84 1.45 12.57
N ILE A 105 -5.57 0.41 13.33
CA ILE A 105 -5.83 -0.97 12.92
C ILE A 105 -7.32 -1.27 13.12
N TYR A 106 -7.95 -1.89 12.12
CA TYR A 106 -9.33 -2.35 12.28
C TYR A 106 -9.43 -3.38 13.40
N LYS A 107 -10.48 -3.27 14.22
CA LYS A 107 -10.67 -4.10 15.42
C LYS A 107 -10.73 -5.60 15.12
N ASP A 108 -11.26 -5.96 13.94
CA ASP A 108 -11.41 -7.33 13.48
C ASP A 108 -10.14 -7.91 12.81
N ALA A 109 -9.12 -7.07 12.54
CA ALA A 109 -7.95 -7.51 11.79
C ALA A 109 -7.11 -8.56 12.55
N ALA A 110 -6.70 -8.25 13.77
CA ALA A 110 -5.80 -9.14 14.54
C ALA A 110 -6.44 -10.51 14.82
N GLU A 111 -7.70 -10.54 15.22
CA GLU A 111 -8.45 -11.77 15.51
C GLU A 111 -8.62 -12.62 14.25
N THR A 112 -8.99 -11.99 13.13
CA THR A 112 -9.15 -12.70 11.84
C THR A 112 -7.82 -13.29 11.36
N LEU A 113 -6.72 -12.52 11.40
CA LEU A 113 -5.41 -13.04 11.01
C LEU A 113 -4.97 -14.21 11.91
N GLN A 114 -5.23 -14.13 13.21
CA GLN A 114 -4.94 -15.21 14.15
C GLN A 114 -5.75 -16.47 13.83
N GLU A 115 -7.03 -16.33 13.51
CA GLU A 115 -7.91 -17.46 13.15
C GLU A 115 -7.43 -18.11 11.85
N ILE A 116 -7.11 -17.34 10.82
CA ILE A 116 -6.58 -17.87 9.55
C ILE A 116 -5.28 -18.64 9.79
N LYS A 117 -4.39 -18.10 10.62
CA LYS A 117 -3.12 -18.73 10.97
C LYS A 117 -3.33 -20.06 11.71
N SER A 118 -4.34 -20.15 12.59
CA SER A 118 -4.67 -21.37 13.36
C SER A 118 -5.10 -22.52 12.45
N ARG A 119 -5.59 -22.21 11.22
CA ARG A 119 -5.98 -23.20 10.20
C ARG A 119 -4.82 -23.62 9.28
N ASN A 120 -3.58 -23.19 9.59
CA ASN A 120 -2.39 -23.43 8.77
C ASN A 120 -2.52 -22.85 7.34
N ILE A 121 -3.22 -21.74 7.17
CA ILE A 121 -3.32 -20.99 5.93
C ILE A 121 -2.26 -19.87 5.98
N LEU A 122 -1.49 -19.73 4.90
CA LEU A 122 -0.46 -18.69 4.78
C LEU A 122 -1.09 -17.31 4.65
N ILE A 123 -0.45 -16.31 5.22
CA ILE A 123 -0.91 -14.93 5.16
C ILE A 123 0.17 -14.05 4.53
N GLY A 124 -0.22 -13.28 3.52
CA GLY A 124 0.62 -12.25 2.92
C GLY A 124 -0.07 -10.90 2.86
N THR A 125 0.69 -9.90 2.43
CA THR A 125 0.12 -8.61 2.03
C THR A 125 0.50 -8.28 0.60
N LEU A 126 -0.27 -7.44 -0.08
CA LEU A 126 0.10 -6.77 -1.33
C LEU A 126 -0.53 -5.39 -1.35
N SER A 127 0.25 -4.38 -1.01
CA SER A 127 -0.22 -2.99 -0.98
C SER A 127 0.59 -2.10 -1.90
N ASP A 128 -0.10 -1.22 -2.62
CA ASP A 128 0.55 -0.19 -3.41
C ASP A 128 1.11 0.90 -2.50
N VAL A 129 2.42 1.13 -2.57
CA VAL A 129 3.06 2.17 -1.77
C VAL A 129 2.97 3.55 -2.41
N ALA A 130 2.90 4.59 -1.60
CA ALA A 130 2.94 5.98 -2.07
C ALA A 130 4.39 6.38 -2.41
N TYR A 131 4.60 6.94 -3.61
CA TYR A 131 5.91 7.48 -4.04
C TYR A 131 7.08 6.53 -3.85
N GLY A 132 6.88 5.23 -4.14
CA GLY A 132 7.93 4.22 -3.99
C GLY A 132 8.42 4.04 -2.56
N MET A 133 7.58 4.33 -1.57
CA MET A 133 7.91 4.26 -0.14
C MET A 133 8.57 2.93 0.21
N ASP A 134 9.71 3.01 0.87
CA ASP A 134 10.45 1.82 1.29
C ASP A 134 9.65 1.02 2.34
N ASN A 135 9.77 -0.32 2.32
CA ASN A 135 9.00 -1.21 3.19
C ASN A 135 9.19 -0.92 4.69
N SER A 136 10.35 -0.40 5.08
CA SER A 136 10.61 0.04 6.46
C SER A 136 9.63 1.10 6.96
N TYR A 137 9.05 1.88 6.03
CA TYR A 137 8.00 2.86 6.35
C TYR A 137 6.60 2.30 6.08
N ALA A 138 6.40 1.66 4.92
CA ALA A 138 5.09 1.17 4.49
C ALA A 138 4.52 0.10 5.44
N LEU A 139 5.36 -0.77 5.97
CA LEU A 139 4.95 -1.87 6.86
C LEU A 139 4.88 -1.48 8.34
N GLU A 140 5.38 -0.31 8.71
CA GLU A 140 5.28 0.20 10.09
C GLU A 140 3.81 0.38 10.51
N ASP A 141 2.92 0.68 9.55
CA ASP A 141 1.49 0.90 9.79
C ASP A 141 0.78 -0.39 10.27
N ILE A 142 1.30 -1.55 9.89
CA ILE A 142 0.79 -2.87 10.30
C ILE A 142 1.73 -3.60 11.26
N LYS A 143 2.70 -2.93 11.84
CA LYS A 143 3.71 -3.56 12.72
C LYS A 143 3.14 -4.49 13.80
N PRO A 144 2.04 -4.17 14.50
CA PRO A 144 1.43 -5.08 15.47
C PRO A 144 0.85 -6.36 14.85
N LEU A 145 0.56 -6.36 13.55
CA LEU A 145 -0.01 -7.48 12.80
C LEU A 145 1.06 -8.37 12.16
N LEU A 146 2.30 -7.90 12.01
CA LEU A 146 3.39 -8.61 11.32
C LEU A 146 3.65 -10.00 11.90
N LYS A 147 3.39 -10.22 13.18
CA LYS A 147 3.54 -11.54 13.83
C LYS A 147 2.61 -12.64 13.28
N TYR A 148 1.55 -12.24 12.57
CA TYR A 148 0.61 -13.17 11.91
C TYR A 148 0.91 -13.35 10.42
N ILE A 149 1.68 -12.43 9.81
CA ILE A 149 1.91 -12.35 8.38
C ILE A 149 3.18 -13.11 8.01
N ASP A 150 3.07 -14.09 7.11
CA ASP A 150 4.21 -14.91 6.66
C ASP A 150 5.08 -14.15 5.66
N ILE A 151 4.46 -13.42 4.73
CA ILE A 151 5.14 -12.61 3.72
C ILE A 151 4.51 -11.22 3.68
N PRO A 152 5.06 -10.23 4.41
CA PRO A 152 4.72 -8.83 4.21
C PRO A 152 5.33 -8.36 2.89
N PHE A 153 4.48 -7.92 1.94
CA PHE A 153 4.87 -7.64 0.56
C PHE A 153 4.16 -6.40 0.05
N THR A 154 4.85 -5.61 -0.74
CA THR A 154 4.33 -4.36 -1.30
C THR A 154 4.59 -4.29 -2.81
N SER A 155 4.04 -3.26 -3.48
CA SER A 155 4.35 -2.98 -4.88
C SER A 155 5.84 -2.71 -5.12
N ASN A 156 6.56 -2.26 -4.10
CA ASN A 156 8.01 -2.03 -4.18
C ASN A 156 8.78 -3.36 -4.32
N ASP A 157 8.35 -4.40 -3.59
CA ASP A 157 8.92 -5.75 -3.71
C ASP A 157 8.54 -6.42 -5.03
N ALA A 158 7.32 -6.17 -5.49
CA ALA A 158 6.80 -6.74 -6.73
C ALA A 158 7.43 -6.10 -7.98
N GLY A 159 7.80 -4.82 -7.90
CA GLY A 159 8.11 -4.00 -9.08
C GLY A 159 6.85 -3.62 -9.90
N TYR A 160 5.68 -4.05 -9.47
CA TYR A 160 4.40 -3.87 -10.14
C TYR A 160 3.34 -3.36 -9.17
N ARG A 161 2.42 -2.55 -9.69
CA ARG A 161 1.28 -2.00 -8.96
C ARG A 161 -0.02 -2.65 -9.41
N LYS A 162 -1.01 -2.67 -8.54
CA LYS A 162 -2.38 -3.01 -8.90
C LYS A 162 -2.94 -1.99 -9.93
N PRO A 163 -3.68 -2.43 -10.97
CA PRO A 163 -4.37 -3.71 -11.09
C PRO A 163 -3.57 -4.84 -11.73
N SER A 164 -2.25 -4.71 -11.95
CA SER A 164 -1.44 -5.82 -12.46
C SER A 164 -1.49 -7.03 -11.50
N GLY A 165 -1.73 -8.23 -12.04
CA GLY A 165 -1.72 -9.47 -11.26
C GLY A 165 -0.33 -9.96 -10.87
N LYS A 166 0.73 -9.33 -11.39
CA LYS A 166 2.13 -9.78 -11.21
C LYS A 166 2.55 -9.88 -9.74
N GLY A 167 2.10 -8.97 -8.88
CA GLY A 167 2.40 -9.03 -7.45
C GLY A 167 1.86 -10.31 -6.79
N LEU A 168 0.66 -10.74 -7.16
CA LEU A 168 0.04 -11.98 -6.66
C LEU A 168 0.71 -13.22 -7.27
N GLU A 169 1.13 -13.20 -8.54
CA GLU A 169 1.88 -14.28 -9.17
C GLU A 169 3.23 -14.49 -8.44
N ILE A 170 3.96 -13.41 -8.14
CA ILE A 170 5.22 -13.47 -7.39
C ILE A 170 5.00 -14.03 -5.98
N LEU A 171 3.92 -13.61 -5.31
CA LEU A 171 3.56 -14.15 -3.98
C LEU A 171 3.21 -15.64 -4.04
N SER A 172 2.48 -16.07 -5.08
CA SER A 172 2.18 -17.48 -5.36
C SER A 172 3.45 -18.33 -5.41
N ASP A 173 4.45 -17.88 -6.16
CA ASP A 173 5.75 -18.56 -6.27
C ASP A 173 6.50 -18.57 -4.92
N LYS A 174 6.55 -17.42 -4.22
CA LYS A 174 7.22 -17.30 -2.91
C LYS A 174 6.58 -18.19 -1.83
N MET A 175 5.28 -18.37 -1.87
CA MET A 175 4.51 -19.19 -0.94
C MET A 175 4.44 -20.67 -1.35
N ASN A 176 4.86 -20.99 -2.58
CA ASN A 176 4.68 -22.31 -3.20
C ASN A 176 3.21 -22.77 -3.17
N VAL A 177 2.30 -21.88 -3.57
CA VAL A 177 0.84 -22.05 -3.61
C VAL A 177 0.35 -21.59 -4.97
N LEU A 178 -0.58 -22.33 -5.60
CA LEU A 178 -1.16 -21.88 -6.88
C LEU A 178 -2.03 -20.64 -6.67
N THR A 179 -2.03 -19.70 -7.63
CA THR A 179 -2.90 -18.51 -7.58
C THR A 179 -4.36 -18.87 -7.38
N SER A 180 -4.83 -19.97 -7.98
CA SER A 180 -6.19 -20.49 -7.78
C SER A 180 -6.50 -20.98 -6.35
N GLU A 181 -5.48 -21.26 -5.53
CA GLU A 181 -5.61 -21.64 -4.11
C GLU A 181 -5.44 -20.42 -3.17
N MET A 182 -5.36 -19.22 -3.74
CA MET A 182 -5.20 -17.96 -3.00
C MET A 182 -6.50 -17.16 -3.01
N VAL A 183 -6.69 -16.39 -1.94
CA VAL A 183 -7.71 -15.36 -1.81
C VAL A 183 -6.99 -14.01 -1.72
N PHE A 184 -7.43 -13.01 -2.49
CA PHE A 184 -6.97 -11.62 -2.31
C PHE A 184 -8.12 -10.77 -1.80
N VAL A 185 -7.86 -10.06 -0.70
CA VAL A 185 -8.83 -9.20 0.01
C VAL A 185 -8.39 -7.76 -0.12
N GLY A 186 -9.26 -6.90 -0.64
CA GLY A 186 -9.01 -5.47 -0.76
C GLY A 186 -10.29 -4.65 -0.84
N ASP A 187 -10.21 -3.33 -0.78
CA ASP A 187 -11.36 -2.41 -0.70
C ASP A 187 -11.61 -1.61 -1.97
N GLU A 188 -10.62 -1.55 -2.86
CA GLU A 188 -10.69 -0.78 -4.11
C GLU A 188 -10.93 -1.67 -5.34
N LYS A 189 -11.45 -1.06 -6.41
CA LYS A 189 -11.64 -1.71 -7.72
C LYS A 189 -10.35 -2.36 -8.24
N LYS A 190 -9.21 -1.66 -8.10
CA LYS A 190 -7.91 -2.17 -8.56
C LYS A 190 -7.46 -3.45 -7.84
N ASP A 191 -7.93 -3.70 -6.60
CA ASP A 191 -7.64 -4.93 -5.86
C ASP A 191 -8.38 -6.11 -6.49
N ILE A 192 -9.65 -5.89 -6.82
CA ILE A 192 -10.47 -6.90 -7.48
C ILE A 192 -9.94 -7.21 -8.89
N GLU A 193 -9.60 -6.18 -9.66
CA GLU A 193 -8.98 -6.34 -10.97
C GLU A 193 -7.64 -7.07 -10.89
N CYS A 194 -6.81 -6.77 -9.88
CA CYS A 194 -5.55 -7.47 -9.61
C CYS A 194 -5.78 -8.97 -9.34
N ALA A 195 -6.76 -9.30 -8.50
CA ALA A 195 -7.13 -10.69 -8.22
C ALA A 195 -7.60 -11.43 -9.48
N ILE A 196 -8.47 -10.80 -10.27
CA ILE A 196 -8.98 -11.36 -11.53
C ILE A 196 -7.81 -11.61 -12.51
N ASN A 197 -6.93 -10.63 -12.66
CA ASN A 197 -5.77 -10.71 -13.58
C ASN A 197 -4.77 -11.80 -13.17
N ALA A 198 -4.64 -12.09 -11.88
CA ALA A 198 -3.80 -13.17 -11.36
C ALA A 198 -4.50 -14.54 -11.32
N GLY A 199 -5.82 -14.59 -11.51
CA GLY A 199 -6.60 -15.82 -11.37
C GLY A 199 -6.76 -16.27 -9.90
N THR A 200 -6.75 -15.34 -8.94
CA THR A 200 -7.02 -15.60 -7.52
C THR A 200 -8.51 -15.38 -7.21
N ILE A 201 -8.99 -15.90 -6.08
CA ILE A 201 -10.31 -15.59 -5.57
C ILE A 201 -10.31 -14.17 -5.03
N SER A 202 -11.19 -13.32 -5.57
CA SER A 202 -11.31 -11.92 -5.18
C SER A 202 -12.37 -11.72 -4.10
N VAL A 203 -12.00 -11.04 -3.01
CA VAL A 203 -12.91 -10.66 -1.93
C VAL A 203 -12.85 -9.14 -1.75
N LEU A 204 -13.97 -8.48 -2.02
CA LEU A 204 -14.13 -7.06 -1.74
C LEU A 204 -14.52 -6.88 -0.27
N ILE A 205 -13.68 -6.19 0.50
CA ILE A 205 -14.11 -5.69 1.80
C ILE A 205 -14.72 -4.31 1.63
N ASN A 206 -16.02 -4.20 1.93
CA ASN A 206 -16.80 -2.99 1.75
C ASN A 206 -17.44 -2.58 3.07
N ARG A 207 -16.74 -1.79 3.85
CA ARG A 207 -17.16 -1.38 5.21
C ARG A 207 -18.19 -0.25 5.22
N ASP A 208 -18.40 0.41 4.08
CA ASP A 208 -19.47 1.37 3.91
C ASP A 208 -20.78 0.69 3.45
N ASN A 209 -21.87 1.45 3.36
CA ASN A 209 -23.18 0.92 2.94
C ASN A 209 -23.43 1.04 1.43
N GLU A 210 -22.44 1.48 0.65
CA GLU A 210 -22.58 1.60 -0.80
C GLU A 210 -22.43 0.24 -1.47
N GLU A 211 -23.27 -0.05 -2.45
CA GLU A 211 -23.14 -1.28 -3.23
C GLU A 211 -22.03 -1.11 -4.29
N LYS A 212 -20.93 -1.85 -4.14
CA LYS A 212 -19.81 -1.86 -5.08
C LYS A 212 -19.75 -3.20 -5.83
N LYS A 213 -19.77 -3.14 -7.17
CA LYS A 213 -19.70 -4.32 -8.04
C LYS A 213 -18.54 -4.13 -9.03
N TYR A 214 -17.42 -4.82 -8.77
CA TYR A 214 -16.21 -4.80 -9.59
C TYR A 214 -15.91 -6.15 -10.25
N GLY A 215 -16.85 -7.12 -10.14
CA GLY A 215 -16.68 -8.49 -10.62
C GLY A 215 -16.06 -9.44 -9.59
N GLN A 216 -16.04 -9.04 -8.31
CA GLN A 216 -15.53 -9.86 -7.22
C GLN A 216 -16.30 -11.17 -7.03
N ASN A 217 -15.59 -12.22 -6.56
CA ASN A 217 -16.22 -13.51 -6.21
C ASN A 217 -17.06 -13.38 -4.95
N TYR A 218 -16.57 -12.62 -3.95
CA TYR A 218 -17.27 -12.39 -2.69
C TYR A 218 -17.17 -10.93 -2.28
N ALA A 219 -18.15 -10.48 -1.49
CA ALA A 219 -18.13 -9.20 -0.81
C ALA A 219 -18.41 -9.42 0.69
N ILE A 220 -17.61 -8.77 1.54
CA ILE A 220 -17.73 -8.84 2.99
C ILE A 220 -17.76 -7.41 3.57
N ARG A 221 -18.28 -7.25 4.77
CA ARG A 221 -18.25 -5.97 5.52
C ARG A 221 -17.23 -5.98 6.64
N GLU A 222 -16.97 -7.15 7.19
CA GLU A 222 -16.00 -7.37 8.27
C GLU A 222 -15.07 -8.52 7.89
N LEU A 223 -13.78 -8.40 8.27
CA LEU A 223 -12.78 -9.43 7.96
C LEU A 223 -13.13 -10.81 8.53
N LYS A 224 -13.83 -10.86 9.67
CA LYS A 224 -14.26 -12.14 10.28
C LYS A 224 -15.15 -12.99 9.37
N GLU A 225 -15.89 -12.37 8.42
CA GLU A 225 -16.70 -13.10 7.45
C GLU A 225 -15.86 -13.95 6.49
N LEU A 226 -14.59 -13.55 6.28
CA LEU A 226 -13.65 -14.28 5.46
C LEU A 226 -13.42 -15.71 5.93
N VAL A 227 -13.51 -15.95 7.24
CA VAL A 227 -13.33 -17.27 7.86
C VAL A 227 -14.34 -18.30 7.32
N THR A 228 -15.53 -17.86 6.94
CA THR A 228 -16.56 -18.73 6.32
C THR A 228 -16.25 -19.01 4.84
N ILE A 229 -15.61 -18.08 4.14
CA ILE A 229 -15.26 -18.21 2.71
C ILE A 229 -14.10 -19.19 2.52
N ILE A 230 -13.14 -19.17 3.43
CA ILE A 230 -11.93 -20.01 3.31
C ILE A 230 -12.09 -21.43 3.87
N GLY A 231 -13.22 -21.76 4.53
CA GLY A 231 -13.57 -23.10 5.00
C GLY A 231 -13.08 -23.47 6.38
#